data_e644de8105769750bdbd2e46b1b525e0
#
_entry.id   e644de8105769750bdbd2e46b1b525e0
#
_cell.length_a   1.000
_cell.length_b   1.000
_cell.length_c   1.000
_cell.angle_alpha   90.00
_cell.angle_beta   90.00
_cell.angle_gamma   90.00
#
_symmetry.space_group_name_H-M   'P 1'
#
loop_
_entity.id
_entity.type
_entity.pdbx_description
1 polymer ?
#
loop_
_entity_poly.entity_id
_entity_poly.type
_entity_poly.pdbx_seq_one_letter_code
_entity_poly.pdbx_strand_id
1 'polypeptide(L)'
;MTHFVNPSEIEGDLVNYLVDLTGGGADYSFECIGNVNVMRQALECAHKGWGESIIIGVAGAGQEIKTRPFQLVTGRSWKGTAFGGARGRTDVPKIVEWYLQGKIDIDPMITHNLKLEDINKGFDLMHAGESIRSVVVF
;
A
#
# COMPACT_ATOMS: atom_id res chain seq x y z
N MET A 1 -3.18 3.55 -13.92
CA MET A 1 -4.34 3.26 -13.04
C MET A 1 -5.58 3.21 -13.92
N THR A 2 -6.37 2.14 -13.84
CA THR A 2 -7.58 1.96 -14.66
C THR A 2 -8.85 2.40 -13.93
N HIS A 3 -8.92 2.17 -12.63
CA HIS A 3 -10.03 2.59 -11.77
C HIS A 3 -9.47 3.25 -10.51
N PHE A 4 -10.12 4.31 -10.07
CA PHE A 4 -9.89 4.96 -8.78
C PHE A 4 -11.14 4.76 -7.93
N VAL A 5 -10.95 4.32 -6.69
CA VAL A 5 -12.03 4.14 -5.72
C VAL A 5 -11.67 4.90 -4.45
N ASN A 6 -12.50 5.88 -4.11
CA ASN A 6 -12.41 6.55 -2.82
C ASN A 6 -13.32 5.81 -1.81
N PRO A 7 -12.76 5.15 -0.78
CA PRO A 7 -13.56 4.39 0.18
C PRO A 7 -14.65 5.21 0.89
N SER A 8 -14.43 6.51 1.07
CA SER A 8 -15.39 7.39 1.73
C SER A 8 -16.65 7.69 0.90
N GLU A 9 -16.60 7.40 -0.41
CA GLU A 9 -17.69 7.63 -1.36
C GLU A 9 -18.49 6.35 -1.65
N ILE A 10 -18.07 5.21 -1.08
CA ILE A 10 -18.74 3.94 -1.31
C ILE A 10 -19.85 3.74 -0.28
N GLU A 11 -21.07 3.65 -0.77
CA GLU A 11 -22.21 3.23 0.04
C GLU A 11 -22.18 1.71 0.28
N GLY A 12 -22.16 1.27 1.53
CA GLY A 12 -22.18 -0.13 1.91
C GLY A 12 -20.80 -0.74 2.16
N ASP A 13 -20.63 -2.00 1.79
CA ASP A 13 -19.41 -2.77 2.09
C ASP A 13 -18.38 -2.62 0.98
N LEU A 14 -17.24 -2.00 1.31
CA LEU A 14 -16.14 -1.77 0.38
C LEU A 14 -15.57 -3.08 -0.22
N VAL A 15 -15.53 -4.16 0.57
CA VAL A 15 -14.99 -5.44 0.10
C VAL A 15 -15.88 -6.01 -1.00
N ASN A 16 -17.20 -6.01 -0.80
CA ASN A 16 -18.14 -6.46 -1.81
C ASN A 16 -18.06 -5.60 -3.08
N TYR A 17 -17.99 -4.28 -2.92
CA TYR A 17 -17.80 -3.37 -4.05
C TYR A 17 -16.55 -3.71 -4.88
N LEU A 18 -15.41 -3.94 -4.21
CA LEU A 18 -14.15 -4.28 -4.89
C LEU A 18 -14.20 -5.67 -5.56
N VAL A 19 -14.86 -6.63 -4.93
CA VAL A 19 -15.07 -7.97 -5.52
C VAL A 19 -15.91 -7.87 -6.80
N ASP A 20 -16.98 -7.08 -6.80
CA ASP A 20 -17.84 -6.87 -7.97
C ASP A 20 -17.07 -6.11 -9.07
N LEU A 21 -16.35 -5.05 -8.73
CA LEU A 21 -15.54 -4.26 -9.65
C LEU A 21 -14.48 -5.11 -10.37
N THR A 22 -13.93 -6.12 -9.69
CA THR A 22 -12.88 -7.01 -10.21
C THR A 22 -13.42 -8.32 -10.78
N GLY A 23 -14.73 -8.49 -10.87
CA GLY A 23 -15.35 -9.67 -11.46
C GLY A 23 -15.15 -10.96 -10.65
N GLY A 24 -15.13 -10.85 -9.30
CA GLY A 24 -15.00 -12.01 -8.39
C GLY A 24 -13.84 -11.91 -7.40
N GLY A 25 -13.11 -10.84 -7.43
CA GLY A 25 -11.98 -10.54 -6.54
C GLY A 25 -10.67 -10.30 -7.30
N ALA A 26 -9.77 -9.58 -6.67
CA ALA A 26 -8.47 -9.24 -7.24
C ALA A 26 -7.51 -10.44 -7.19
N ASP A 27 -6.73 -10.67 -8.25
CA ASP A 27 -5.65 -11.66 -8.23
C ASP A 27 -4.58 -11.28 -7.20
N TYR A 28 -4.25 -9.99 -7.12
CA TYR A 28 -3.30 -9.43 -6.17
C TYR A 28 -3.87 -8.19 -5.49
N SER A 29 -3.71 -8.08 -4.18
CA SER A 29 -3.98 -6.87 -3.42
C SER A 29 -2.76 -6.46 -2.62
N PHE A 30 -2.53 -5.14 -2.51
CA PHE A 30 -1.36 -4.58 -1.82
C PHE A 30 -1.84 -3.59 -0.77
N GLU A 31 -1.56 -3.89 0.50
CA GLU A 31 -1.83 -2.96 1.58
C GLU A 31 -0.56 -2.16 1.87
N CYS A 32 -0.64 -0.83 1.67
CA CYS A 32 0.52 0.07 1.73
C CYS A 32 0.38 1.17 2.80
N ILE A 33 -0.65 1.10 3.67
CA ILE A 33 -0.97 2.13 4.66
C ILE A 33 -0.46 1.74 6.04
N GLY A 34 -0.53 0.44 6.39
CA GLY A 34 -0.24 -0.05 7.74
C GLY A 34 -1.48 -0.06 8.65
N ASN A 35 -2.67 -0.19 8.09
CA ASN A 35 -3.91 -0.25 8.85
C ASN A 35 -4.45 -1.69 8.90
N VAL A 36 -4.58 -2.26 10.11
CA VAL A 36 -4.99 -3.66 10.30
C VAL A 36 -6.38 -3.98 9.73
N ASN A 37 -7.30 -3.00 9.69
CA ASN A 37 -8.61 -3.20 9.08
C ASN A 37 -8.49 -3.21 7.54
N VAL A 38 -7.64 -2.36 6.97
CA VAL A 38 -7.38 -2.34 5.53
C VAL A 38 -6.63 -3.60 5.10
N MET A 39 -5.69 -4.11 5.92
CA MET A 39 -5.05 -5.41 5.70
C MET A 39 -6.06 -6.54 5.57
N ARG A 40 -7.08 -6.55 6.43
CA ARG A 40 -8.16 -7.51 6.37
C ARG A 40 -9.01 -7.35 5.10
N GLN A 41 -9.40 -6.12 4.77
CA GLN A 41 -10.17 -5.82 3.57
C GLN A 41 -9.41 -6.22 2.31
N ALA A 42 -8.10 -5.97 2.26
CA ALA A 42 -7.22 -6.38 1.17
C ALA A 42 -7.21 -7.90 0.95
N LEU A 43 -7.19 -8.70 2.03
CA LEU A 43 -7.35 -10.15 1.93
C LEU A 43 -8.75 -10.53 1.43
N GLU A 44 -9.78 -9.93 2.03
CA GLU A 44 -11.17 -10.34 1.79
C GLU A 44 -11.65 -9.97 0.38
N CYS A 45 -11.08 -8.92 -0.25
CA CYS A 45 -11.36 -8.57 -1.66
C CYS A 45 -10.52 -9.35 -2.69
N ALA A 46 -9.54 -10.14 -2.25
CA ALA A 46 -8.80 -11.01 -3.14
C ALA A 46 -9.65 -12.18 -3.65
N HIS A 47 -9.31 -12.71 -4.83
CA HIS A 47 -10.07 -13.79 -5.45
C HIS A 47 -10.01 -15.09 -4.65
N LYS A 48 -11.15 -15.78 -4.51
CA LYS A 48 -11.19 -17.12 -3.94
C LYS A 48 -10.42 -18.09 -4.84
N GLY A 49 -9.64 -18.98 -4.21
CA GLY A 49 -8.89 -20.03 -4.90
C GLY A 49 -7.42 -19.70 -5.13
N TRP A 50 -7.08 -18.44 -5.48
CA TRP A 50 -5.70 -18.08 -5.81
C TRP A 50 -5.28 -16.66 -5.42
N GLY A 51 -6.20 -15.80 -5.00
CA GLY A 51 -5.90 -14.39 -4.73
C GLY A 51 -4.85 -14.24 -3.62
N GLU A 52 -3.87 -13.38 -3.85
CA GLU A 52 -2.79 -13.07 -2.93
C GLU A 52 -2.92 -11.65 -2.38
N SER A 53 -2.88 -11.50 -1.07
CA SER A 53 -2.85 -10.21 -0.40
C SER A 53 -1.48 -9.98 0.21
N ILE A 54 -0.81 -8.90 -0.19
CA ILE A 54 0.55 -8.56 0.22
C ILE A 54 0.50 -7.37 1.19
N ILE A 55 0.99 -7.58 2.40
CA ILE A 55 1.12 -6.54 3.41
C ILE A 55 2.48 -5.86 3.25
N ILE A 56 2.47 -4.57 2.94
CA ILE A 56 3.65 -3.71 2.80
C ILE A 56 3.64 -2.65 3.89
N GLY A 57 2.47 -2.13 4.24
CA GLY A 57 2.29 -1.12 5.27
C GLY A 57 2.69 -1.64 6.66
N VAL A 58 3.21 -0.74 7.50
CA VAL A 58 3.68 -1.07 8.85
C VAL A 58 2.65 -0.59 9.87
N ALA A 59 1.99 -1.54 10.53
CA ALA A 59 1.06 -1.23 11.62
C ALA A 59 1.80 -0.80 12.89
N GLY A 60 1.10 -0.09 13.76
CA GLY A 60 1.63 0.29 15.07
C GLY A 60 1.99 -0.94 15.92
N ALA A 61 2.98 -0.79 16.81
CA ALA A 61 3.41 -1.87 17.69
C ALA A 61 2.24 -2.40 18.54
N GLY A 62 2.14 -3.72 18.65
CA GLY A 62 1.09 -4.41 19.39
C GLY A 62 -0.26 -4.54 18.69
N GLN A 63 -0.40 -3.99 17.49
CA GLN A 63 -1.61 -4.25 16.69
C GLN A 63 -1.56 -5.63 16.04
N GLU A 64 -2.72 -6.28 15.98
CA GLU A 64 -2.88 -7.62 15.41
C GLU A 64 -3.83 -7.58 14.23
N ILE A 65 -3.48 -8.33 13.18
CA ILE A 65 -4.40 -8.60 12.07
C ILE A 65 -5.26 -9.83 12.41
N LYS A 66 -6.52 -9.80 12.01
CA LYS A 66 -7.44 -10.93 12.20
C LYS A 66 -8.41 -11.05 11.04
N THR A 67 -8.71 -12.27 10.67
CA THR A 67 -9.73 -12.59 9.69
C THR A 67 -10.47 -13.88 10.05
N ARG A 68 -11.58 -14.14 9.39
CA ARG A 68 -12.27 -15.41 9.53
C ARG A 68 -11.46 -16.53 8.86
N PRO A 69 -11.22 -17.68 9.51
CA PRO A 69 -10.42 -18.77 8.93
C PRO A 69 -10.90 -19.20 7.54
N PHE A 70 -12.19 -19.09 7.27
CA PHE A 70 -12.77 -19.45 5.97
C PHE A 70 -12.20 -18.62 4.80
N GLN A 71 -11.69 -17.42 5.04
CA GLN A 71 -11.03 -16.61 4.02
C GLN A 71 -9.77 -17.30 3.49
N LEU A 72 -9.02 -17.97 4.36
CA LEU A 72 -7.81 -18.71 3.99
C LEU A 72 -8.12 -20.12 3.48
N VAL A 73 -9.09 -20.82 4.11
CA VAL A 73 -9.53 -22.14 3.65
C VAL A 73 -10.04 -22.12 2.21
N THR A 74 -10.61 -21.01 1.77
CA THR A 74 -11.06 -20.82 0.39
C THR A 74 -9.93 -20.48 -0.60
N GLY A 75 -8.67 -20.62 -0.22
CA GLY A 75 -7.52 -20.56 -1.12
C GLY A 75 -6.86 -19.20 -1.27
N ARG A 76 -7.29 -18.17 -0.51
CA ARG A 76 -6.59 -16.89 -0.45
C ARG A 76 -5.28 -17.05 0.30
N SER A 77 -4.29 -16.24 -0.05
CA SER A 77 -3.01 -16.19 0.64
C SER A 77 -2.78 -14.80 1.24
N TRP A 78 -2.30 -14.76 2.49
CA TRP A 78 -1.77 -13.55 3.11
C TRP A 78 -0.26 -13.63 3.16
N LYS A 79 0.42 -12.63 2.59
CA LYS A 79 1.88 -12.59 2.53
C LYS A 79 2.40 -11.27 3.08
N GLY A 80 3.55 -11.33 3.71
CA GLY A 80 4.36 -10.17 4.04
C GLY A 80 5.60 -10.09 3.16
N THR A 81 6.28 -8.95 3.20
CA THR A 81 7.55 -8.78 2.51
C THR A 81 8.46 -7.85 3.29
N ALA A 82 9.68 -8.29 3.55
CA ALA A 82 10.69 -7.43 4.15
C ALA A 82 11.42 -6.69 3.03
N PHE A 83 11.32 -5.35 3.03
CA PHE A 83 11.94 -4.49 2.03
C PHE A 83 11.63 -4.91 0.57
N GLY A 84 10.38 -5.34 0.32
CA GLY A 84 9.96 -5.82 -0.99
C GLY A 84 10.65 -7.11 -1.47
N GLY A 85 11.31 -7.86 -0.57
CA GLY A 85 12.15 -9.00 -0.94
C GLY A 85 13.44 -8.59 -1.67
N ALA A 86 13.77 -7.30 -1.70
CA ALA A 86 14.89 -6.77 -2.47
C ALA A 86 16.25 -7.14 -1.86
N ARG A 87 17.22 -7.38 -2.73
CA ARG A 87 18.63 -7.44 -2.41
C ARG A 87 19.20 -6.02 -2.50
N GLY A 88 19.21 -5.28 -1.38
CA GLY A 88 19.46 -3.84 -1.38
C GLY A 88 20.69 -3.40 -2.18
N ARG A 89 21.82 -4.12 -2.08
CA ARG A 89 23.06 -3.78 -2.82
C ARG A 89 22.95 -3.91 -4.33
N THR A 90 22.07 -4.78 -4.84
CA THR A 90 21.90 -5.04 -6.27
C THR A 90 20.65 -4.39 -6.84
N ASP A 91 19.56 -4.38 -6.06
CA ASP A 91 18.26 -3.96 -6.59
C ASP A 91 18.05 -2.45 -6.46
N VAL A 92 18.59 -1.79 -5.41
CA VAL A 92 18.51 -0.33 -5.30
C VAL A 92 19.21 0.37 -6.48
N PRO A 93 20.46 0.01 -6.88
CA PRO A 93 21.05 0.58 -8.08
C PRO A 93 20.22 0.37 -9.34
N LYS A 94 19.59 -0.80 -9.53
CA LYS A 94 18.70 -1.05 -10.66
C LYS A 94 17.47 -0.15 -10.66
N ILE A 95 16.87 0.06 -9.49
CA ILE A 95 15.72 0.96 -9.34
C ILE A 95 16.12 2.39 -9.70
N VAL A 96 17.31 2.85 -9.24
CA VAL A 96 17.85 4.16 -9.62
C VAL A 96 18.07 4.23 -11.13
N GLU A 97 18.60 3.19 -11.75
CA GLU A 97 18.77 3.14 -13.20
C GLU A 97 17.43 3.20 -13.94
N TRP A 98 16.39 2.52 -13.46
CA TRP A 98 15.05 2.61 -14.03
C TRP A 98 14.48 4.02 -13.96
N TYR A 99 14.70 4.73 -12.85
CA TYR A 99 14.33 6.13 -12.71
C TYR A 99 15.07 7.00 -13.73
N LEU A 100 16.41 6.87 -13.82
CA LEU A 100 17.23 7.63 -14.77
C LEU A 100 16.86 7.36 -16.24
N GLN A 101 16.38 6.15 -16.55
CA GLN A 101 15.90 5.75 -17.87
C GLN A 101 14.43 6.15 -18.13
N GLY A 102 13.77 6.80 -17.17
CA GLY A 102 12.34 7.17 -17.28
C GLY A 102 11.38 5.99 -17.28
N LYS A 103 11.80 4.80 -16.80
CA LYS A 103 10.94 3.62 -16.68
C LYS A 103 10.01 3.68 -15.49
N ILE A 104 10.40 4.39 -14.46
CA ILE A 104 9.60 4.68 -13.27
C ILE A 104 9.62 6.19 -13.02
N ASP A 105 8.50 6.72 -12.58
CA ASP A 105 8.33 8.14 -12.27
C ASP A 105 8.16 8.29 -10.75
N ILE A 106 9.14 8.95 -10.11
CA ILE A 106 9.17 9.14 -8.65
C ILE A 106 8.94 10.60 -8.28
N ASP A 107 9.34 11.54 -9.15
CA ASP A 107 9.28 12.97 -8.87
C ASP A 107 7.87 13.45 -8.46
N PRO A 108 6.76 12.99 -9.09
CA PRO A 108 5.41 13.39 -8.68
C PRO A 108 5.03 12.96 -7.26
N MET A 109 5.77 12.03 -6.65
CA MET A 109 5.55 11.63 -5.26
C MET A 109 6.12 12.65 -4.27
N ILE A 110 7.05 13.53 -4.71
CA ILE A 110 7.63 14.59 -3.88
C ILE A 110 6.65 15.76 -3.88
N THR A 111 5.80 15.82 -2.87
CA THR A 111 4.77 16.85 -2.74
C THR A 111 5.27 18.12 -2.06
N HIS A 112 6.32 18.02 -1.25
CA HIS A 112 6.85 19.13 -0.48
C HIS A 112 8.37 19.10 -0.43
N ASN A 113 9.00 20.24 -0.81
CA ASN A 113 10.42 20.51 -0.56
C ASN A 113 10.54 21.47 0.63
N LEU A 114 11.24 21.06 1.66
CA LEU A 114 11.36 21.77 2.92
C LEU A 114 12.82 22.12 3.17
N LYS A 115 13.04 23.18 3.97
CA LYS A 115 14.34 23.44 4.60
C LYS A 115 14.44 22.67 5.91
N LEU A 116 15.66 22.56 6.45
CA LEU A 116 15.87 21.86 7.72
C LEU A 116 15.08 22.50 8.88
N GLU A 117 14.94 23.82 8.88
CA GLU A 117 14.19 24.54 9.90
C GLU A 117 12.69 24.17 9.91
N ASP A 118 12.16 23.73 8.76
CA ASP A 118 10.76 23.34 8.58
C ASP A 118 10.48 21.85 8.82
N ILE A 119 11.43 21.08 9.35
CA ILE A 119 11.30 19.62 9.50
C ILE A 119 10.05 19.21 10.30
N ASN A 120 9.71 19.98 11.35
CA ASN A 120 8.52 19.69 12.16
C ASN A 120 7.24 19.85 11.34
N LYS A 121 7.18 20.86 10.45
CA LYS A 121 6.07 21.02 9.50
C LYS A 121 5.94 19.80 8.58
N GLY A 122 7.06 19.18 8.19
CA GLY A 122 7.03 17.94 7.40
C GLY A 122 6.33 16.79 8.14
N PHE A 123 6.58 16.65 9.45
CA PHE A 123 5.87 15.68 10.28
C PHE A 123 4.39 16.01 10.45
N ASP A 124 4.04 17.29 10.62
CA ASP A 124 2.65 17.73 10.72
C ASP A 124 1.87 17.41 9.44
N LEU A 125 2.44 17.70 8.27
CA LEU A 125 1.87 17.35 6.96
C LEU A 125 1.68 15.83 6.79
N MET A 126 2.64 15.04 7.26
CA MET A 126 2.55 13.59 7.23
C MET A 126 1.40 13.08 8.13
N HIS A 127 1.27 13.60 9.36
CA HIS A 127 0.19 13.23 10.26
C HIS A 127 -1.19 13.66 9.75
N ALA A 128 -1.27 14.80 9.07
CA ALA A 128 -2.50 15.30 8.43
C ALA A 128 -2.87 14.52 7.16
N GLY A 129 -1.98 13.68 6.63
CA GLY A 129 -2.20 12.97 5.36
C GLY A 129 -2.11 13.89 4.13
N GLU A 130 -1.49 15.06 4.27
CA GLU A 130 -1.35 16.07 3.21
C GLU A 130 -0.05 15.93 2.40
N SER A 131 0.84 15.02 2.81
CA SER A 131 2.10 14.75 2.12
C SER A 131 2.23 13.29 1.72
N ILE A 132 2.51 13.04 0.44
CA ILE A 132 2.96 11.73 -0.03
C ILE A 132 4.43 11.54 0.37
N ARG A 133 5.27 12.54 0.04
CA ARG A 133 6.68 12.59 0.40
C ARG A 133 7.12 14.04 0.61
N SER A 134 7.63 14.34 1.79
CA SER A 134 8.36 15.57 2.07
C SER A 134 9.86 15.31 1.99
N VAL A 135 10.60 16.16 1.30
CA VAL A 135 12.06 16.09 1.16
C VAL A 135 12.68 17.34 1.79
N VAL A 136 13.65 17.14 2.66
CA VAL A 136 14.46 18.23 3.23
C VAL A 136 15.68 18.44 2.33
N VAL A 137 15.84 19.67 1.85
CA VAL A 137 16.97 20.07 1.01
C VAL A 137 17.92 20.94 1.84
N PHE A 138 19.22 20.63 1.80
CA PHE A 138 20.28 21.32 2.48
C PHE A 138 20.97 22.36 1.59
#